data_5e1ca082571afd4ec386517d2e98a41a
#
_entry.id   5e1ca082571afd4ec386517d2e98a41a
#
_cell.length_a   1.000
_cell.length_b   1.000
_cell.length_c   1.000
_cell.angle_alpha   90.00
_cell.angle_beta   90.00
_cell.angle_gamma   90.00
#
_symmetry.space_group_name_H-M   'P 1'
#
loop_
_entity.id
_entity.type
_entity.pdbx_description
1 polymer ?
#
loop_
_entity_poly.entity_id
_entity_poly.type
_entity_poly.pdbx_seq_one_letter_code
_entity_poly.pdbx_strand_id
1 'polypeptide(L)'
;MRDGTKHFFAIVCASIFVFPWFSALAQEKTRIAWAALNPAASPMWVVQEKGLLRKLGVDAEIIGINSSPIAMQALLAGDLDVIVTSVTTLVGSRLAGADTIMIQTLVPTFVDHIVSVPSITDLQHLKGKTGGVNRVGSTSDLGLRLALRRLGINPESDTEIITAGGNPERLVALSRGLIQFTIMPEPWVREAEKLGFRDLFDTGSLALPFHWNAVLTLESIIKSKRSLIAKVVRANADAIHFIKTDKEGTKAIFSKFLKLNDPEGLERAAKAYAAIFPINTLPTPEGVKTLLDDMAPRNPKAKAADPRQYVDISFVQELESSGYLKQLYKR
;
A
#
# COMPACT_ATOMS: atom_id res chain seq x y z
N MET A 1 -34.10 10.25 -93.01
CA MET A 1 -32.73 10.72 -93.00
C MET A 1 -32.67 11.84 -91.97
N ARG A 2 -32.15 11.63 -90.86
CA ARG A 2 -31.49 12.52 -89.91
C ARG A 2 -31.42 11.83 -88.55
N ASP A 3 -30.21 11.38 -88.24
CA ASP A 3 -29.80 10.87 -86.94
C ASP A 3 -29.89 12.00 -85.83
N GLY A 4 -30.38 11.64 -84.72
CA GLY A 4 -30.42 12.47 -83.53
C GLY A 4 -29.93 11.72 -82.32
N THR A 5 -28.63 11.66 -82.17
CA THR A 5 -27.93 11.10 -80.95
C THR A 5 -28.18 11.99 -79.76
N LYS A 6 -28.91 11.48 -78.76
CA LYS A 6 -29.09 12.09 -77.45
C LYS A 6 -27.99 11.60 -76.52
N HIS A 7 -27.04 12.48 -76.17
CA HIS A 7 -26.07 12.26 -75.09
C HIS A 7 -26.73 12.42 -73.75
N PHE A 8 -26.80 11.32 -72.97
CA PHE A 8 -27.22 11.32 -71.60
C PHE A 8 -25.98 11.55 -70.70
N PHE A 9 -25.89 12.72 -70.09
CA PHE A 9 -24.88 13.03 -69.10
C PHE A 9 -25.34 12.51 -67.76
N ALA A 10 -24.71 11.42 -67.26
CA ALA A 10 -24.93 10.92 -65.89
C ALA A 10 -24.01 11.68 -64.95
N ILE A 11 -24.61 12.50 -64.07
CA ILE A 11 -23.92 13.14 -62.96
C ILE A 11 -23.81 12.13 -61.83
N VAL A 12 -22.58 11.62 -61.60
CA VAL A 12 -22.24 10.79 -60.44
C VAL A 12 -21.96 11.74 -59.27
N CYS A 13 -22.91 11.90 -58.36
CA CYS A 13 -22.70 12.55 -57.05
C CYS A 13 -21.89 11.60 -56.19
N ALA A 14 -20.57 11.85 -56.04
CA ALA A 14 -19.73 11.21 -55.06
C ALA A 14 -20.02 11.78 -53.69
N SER A 15 -20.82 11.09 -52.90
CA SER A 15 -21.04 11.41 -51.48
C SER A 15 -19.80 11.03 -50.71
N ILE A 16 -18.99 12.01 -50.30
CA ILE A 16 -17.85 11.82 -49.41
C ILE A 16 -18.41 11.57 -48.00
N PHE A 17 -18.48 10.31 -47.59
CA PHE A 17 -18.74 9.92 -46.21
C PHE A 17 -17.49 10.28 -45.38
N VAL A 18 -17.51 11.41 -44.70
CA VAL A 18 -16.55 11.76 -43.65
C VAL A 18 -16.89 10.89 -42.44
N PHE A 19 -16.25 9.73 -42.32
CA PHE A 19 -16.25 8.97 -41.07
C PHE A 19 -15.52 9.80 -40.02
N PRO A 20 -16.15 10.20 -38.89
CA PRO A 20 -15.42 10.76 -37.80
C PRO A 20 -14.50 9.64 -37.25
N TRP A 21 -13.20 9.80 -37.43
CA TRP A 21 -12.21 9.00 -36.73
C TRP A 21 -12.33 9.35 -35.24
N PHE A 22 -13.19 8.64 -34.53
CA PHE A 22 -13.07 8.54 -33.10
C PHE A 22 -11.75 7.80 -32.86
N SER A 23 -10.69 8.54 -32.60
CA SER A 23 -9.48 7.98 -31.98
C SER A 23 -9.92 7.44 -30.64
N ALA A 24 -10.20 6.13 -30.59
CA ALA A 24 -10.28 5.43 -29.33
C ALA A 24 -8.93 5.65 -28.66
N LEU A 25 -8.87 6.55 -27.68
CA LEU A 25 -7.68 6.73 -26.84
C LEU A 25 -7.34 5.36 -26.29
N ALA A 26 -6.26 4.77 -26.79
CA ALA A 26 -5.80 3.47 -26.32
C ALA A 26 -5.65 3.56 -24.80
N GLN A 27 -6.42 2.77 -24.09
CA GLN A 27 -6.44 2.77 -22.63
C GLN A 27 -5.05 2.36 -22.14
N GLU A 28 -4.43 3.18 -21.32
CA GLU A 28 -3.09 2.93 -20.78
C GLU A 28 -3.14 1.72 -19.85
N LYS A 29 -2.41 0.66 -20.21
CA LYS A 29 -2.39 -0.59 -19.42
C LYS A 29 -1.33 -0.53 -18.33
N THR A 30 -1.67 -1.04 -17.15
CA THR A 30 -0.75 -1.13 -16.03
C THR A 30 -1.05 -2.32 -15.13
N ARG A 31 -0.02 -2.82 -14.46
CA ARG A 31 -0.15 -3.80 -13.38
C ARG A 31 0.31 -3.22 -12.06
N ILE A 32 -0.56 -3.30 -11.06
CA ILE A 32 -0.34 -2.74 -9.72
C ILE A 32 -0.55 -3.85 -8.71
N ALA A 33 0.35 -3.97 -7.72
CA ALA A 33 0.11 -4.88 -6.62
C ALA A 33 0.01 -4.16 -5.28
N TRP A 34 -0.81 -4.70 -4.38
CA TRP A 34 -0.75 -4.38 -2.95
C TRP A 34 -0.17 -5.58 -2.19
N ALA A 35 0.73 -5.30 -1.25
CA ALA A 35 1.41 -6.32 -0.47
C ALA A 35 0.81 -6.43 0.94
N ALA A 36 0.61 -7.68 1.37
CA ALA A 36 -0.01 -8.07 2.63
C ALA A 36 -1.51 -7.74 2.73
N LEU A 37 -2.29 -8.72 3.19
CA LEU A 37 -3.72 -8.58 3.45
C LEU A 37 -3.93 -7.80 4.76
N ASN A 38 -3.92 -6.47 4.64
CA ASN A 38 -3.94 -5.53 5.73
C ASN A 38 -4.72 -4.27 5.30
N PRO A 39 -5.61 -3.71 6.12
CA PRO A 39 -6.36 -2.48 5.79
C PRO A 39 -5.48 -1.28 5.44
N ALA A 40 -4.20 -1.27 5.78
CA ALA A 40 -3.26 -0.24 5.31
C ALA A 40 -3.15 -0.19 3.76
N ALA A 41 -3.49 -1.29 3.06
CA ALA A 41 -3.57 -1.33 1.59
C ALA A 41 -4.96 -0.95 1.04
N SER A 42 -5.92 -0.63 1.90
CA SER A 42 -7.31 -0.41 1.50
C SER A 42 -7.56 0.74 0.53
N PRO A 43 -6.76 1.81 0.43
CA PRO A 43 -6.91 2.74 -0.66
C PRO A 43 -6.87 2.03 -2.02
N MET A 44 -5.99 1.03 -2.22
CA MET A 44 -5.94 0.27 -3.46
C MET A 44 -7.15 -0.66 -3.65
N TRP A 45 -7.73 -1.20 -2.55
CA TRP A 45 -8.98 -1.96 -2.62
C TRP A 45 -10.15 -1.08 -3.08
N VAL A 46 -10.23 0.16 -2.57
CA VAL A 46 -11.23 1.15 -3.01
C VAL A 46 -11.00 1.53 -4.47
N VAL A 47 -9.74 1.74 -4.89
CA VAL A 47 -9.39 2.01 -6.29
C VAL A 47 -9.94 0.91 -7.20
N GLN A 48 -9.76 -0.35 -6.82
CA GLN A 48 -10.25 -1.52 -7.54
C GLN A 48 -11.77 -1.59 -7.56
N GLU A 49 -12.43 -1.57 -6.40
CA GLU A 49 -13.88 -1.73 -6.26
C GLU A 49 -14.70 -0.58 -6.89
N LYS A 50 -14.20 0.65 -6.79
CA LYS A 50 -14.88 1.83 -7.36
C LYS A 50 -14.42 2.15 -8.78
N GLY A 51 -13.48 1.36 -9.33
CA GLY A 51 -12.96 1.56 -10.69
C GLY A 51 -12.32 2.93 -10.89
N LEU A 52 -11.61 3.47 -9.88
CA LEU A 52 -11.13 4.85 -9.91
C LEU A 52 -10.10 5.08 -11.01
N LEU A 53 -9.20 4.13 -11.27
CA LEU A 53 -8.25 4.22 -12.38
C LEU A 53 -8.94 4.15 -13.74
N ARG A 54 -9.99 3.32 -13.89
CA ARG A 54 -10.77 3.26 -15.13
C ARG A 54 -11.43 4.60 -15.44
N LYS A 55 -11.95 5.31 -14.42
CA LYS A 55 -12.50 6.68 -14.56
C LYS A 55 -11.45 7.70 -15.04
N LEU A 56 -10.16 7.41 -14.83
CA LEU A 56 -9.03 8.21 -15.29
C LEU A 56 -8.44 7.71 -16.62
N GLY A 57 -9.12 6.78 -17.30
CA GLY A 57 -8.68 6.23 -18.59
C GLY A 57 -7.53 5.21 -18.49
N VAL A 58 -7.36 4.56 -17.33
CA VAL A 58 -6.34 3.53 -17.10
C VAL A 58 -6.98 2.16 -16.95
N ASP A 59 -6.52 1.19 -17.74
CA ASP A 59 -6.85 -0.22 -17.62
C ASP A 59 -5.82 -0.87 -16.67
N ALA A 60 -6.18 -0.98 -15.39
CA ALA A 60 -5.30 -1.47 -14.36
C ALA A 60 -5.68 -2.89 -13.94
N GLU A 61 -4.73 -3.81 -14.05
CA GLU A 61 -4.78 -5.09 -13.36
C GLU A 61 -4.23 -4.91 -11.94
N ILE A 62 -5.10 -5.08 -10.92
CA ILE A 62 -4.73 -4.88 -9.51
C ILE A 62 -4.68 -6.23 -8.80
N ILE A 63 -3.50 -6.59 -8.29
CA ILE A 63 -3.18 -7.93 -7.79
C ILE A 63 -2.83 -7.87 -6.30
N GLY A 64 -3.38 -8.79 -5.51
CA GLY A 64 -2.97 -9.01 -4.11
C GLY A 64 -1.78 -9.97 -4.05
N ILE A 65 -0.65 -9.53 -3.50
CA ILE A 65 0.53 -10.36 -3.25
C ILE A 65 0.78 -10.38 -1.74
N ASN A 66 0.53 -11.51 -1.07
CA ASN A 66 0.63 -11.58 0.39
C ASN A 66 2.08 -11.66 0.90
N SER A 67 2.98 -10.86 0.30
CA SER A 67 4.38 -10.73 0.73
C SER A 67 5.05 -9.50 0.12
N SER A 68 5.52 -8.57 0.96
CA SER A 68 6.24 -7.38 0.51
C SER A 68 7.53 -7.69 -0.28
N PRO A 69 8.38 -8.64 0.14
CA PRO A 69 9.55 -9.02 -0.65
C PRO A 69 9.20 -9.58 -2.03
N ILE A 70 8.14 -10.40 -2.14
CA ILE A 70 7.72 -10.97 -3.44
C ILE A 70 7.18 -9.86 -4.35
N ALA A 71 6.36 -8.94 -3.83
CA ALA A 71 5.88 -7.80 -4.61
C ALA A 71 7.03 -6.92 -5.12
N MET A 72 8.07 -6.70 -4.29
CA MET A 72 9.26 -5.95 -4.71
C MET A 72 10.03 -6.68 -5.81
N GLN A 73 10.20 -8.00 -5.71
CA GLN A 73 10.85 -8.78 -6.76
C GLN A 73 10.10 -8.68 -8.09
N ALA A 74 8.77 -8.75 -8.09
CA ALA A 74 7.94 -8.60 -9.28
C ALA A 74 8.05 -7.18 -9.89
N LEU A 75 8.13 -6.12 -9.05
CA LEU A 75 8.39 -4.76 -9.53
C LEU A 75 9.76 -4.65 -10.20
N LEU A 76 10.80 -5.18 -9.58
CA LEU A 76 12.17 -5.14 -10.11
C LEU A 76 12.33 -6.00 -11.38
N ALA A 77 11.53 -7.05 -11.53
CA ALA A 77 11.48 -7.88 -12.75
C ALA A 77 10.71 -7.22 -13.91
N GLY A 78 10.01 -6.10 -13.65
CA GLY A 78 9.17 -5.41 -14.66
C GLY A 78 7.79 -6.04 -14.85
N ASP A 79 7.39 -6.98 -13.98
CA ASP A 79 6.06 -7.58 -14.00
C ASP A 79 4.98 -6.62 -13.48
N LEU A 80 5.38 -5.63 -12.69
CA LEU A 80 4.52 -4.61 -12.09
C LEU A 80 5.07 -3.21 -12.39
N ASP A 81 4.18 -2.23 -12.50
CA ASP A 81 4.55 -0.81 -12.62
C ASP A 81 4.56 -0.10 -11.24
N VAL A 82 3.68 -0.52 -10.34
CA VAL A 82 3.49 0.11 -9.02
C VAL A 82 3.20 -0.96 -7.99
N ILE A 83 3.74 -0.78 -6.79
CA ILE A 83 3.38 -1.60 -5.63
C ILE A 83 3.00 -0.74 -4.44
N VAL A 84 2.04 -1.23 -3.65
CA VAL A 84 1.67 -0.66 -2.36
C VAL A 84 2.24 -1.54 -1.26
N THR A 85 3.27 -1.04 -0.58
CA THR A 85 4.03 -1.78 0.44
C THR A 85 4.73 -0.81 1.40
N SER A 86 5.62 -1.30 2.26
CA SER A 86 6.27 -0.46 3.27
C SER A 86 7.63 0.09 2.85
N VAL A 87 8.10 1.10 3.59
CA VAL A 87 9.44 1.68 3.47
C VAL A 87 10.56 0.64 3.65
N THR A 88 10.29 -0.47 4.32
CA THR A 88 11.29 -1.52 4.56
C THR A 88 11.79 -2.16 3.27
N THR A 89 10.88 -2.47 2.35
CA THR A 89 11.24 -3.02 1.04
C THR A 89 11.88 -1.98 0.13
N LEU A 90 11.45 -0.71 0.23
CA LEU A 90 12.08 0.42 -0.47
C LEU A 90 13.55 0.56 -0.06
N VAL A 91 13.81 0.68 1.25
CA VAL A 91 15.17 0.87 1.76
C VAL A 91 16.06 -0.32 1.39
N GLY A 92 15.57 -1.55 1.59
CA GLY A 92 16.32 -2.77 1.24
C GLY A 92 16.71 -2.81 -0.23
N SER A 93 15.79 -2.53 -1.15
CA SER A 93 16.05 -2.56 -2.59
C SER A 93 17.01 -1.44 -3.04
N ARG A 94 16.86 -0.21 -2.52
CA ARG A 94 17.78 0.89 -2.86
C ARG A 94 19.20 0.66 -2.32
N LEU A 95 19.36 0.15 -1.11
CA LEU A 95 20.69 -0.22 -0.58
C LEU A 95 21.34 -1.35 -1.39
N ALA A 96 20.54 -2.18 -2.07
CA ALA A 96 21.00 -3.16 -3.04
C ALA A 96 21.29 -2.58 -4.43
N GLY A 97 20.99 -1.28 -4.68
CA GLY A 97 21.31 -0.58 -5.92
C GLY A 97 20.15 -0.44 -6.90
N ALA A 98 18.92 -0.79 -6.50
CA ALA A 98 17.73 -0.58 -7.34
C ALA A 98 17.30 0.89 -7.37
N ASP A 99 16.62 1.30 -8.45
CA ASP A 99 16.07 2.66 -8.65
C ASP A 99 14.64 2.83 -8.08
N THR A 100 14.30 2.04 -7.07
CA THR A 100 13.00 2.11 -6.39
C THR A 100 12.80 3.44 -5.69
N ILE A 101 11.60 4.00 -5.77
CA ILE A 101 11.28 5.30 -5.19
C ILE A 101 9.85 5.33 -4.62
N MET A 102 9.67 6.05 -3.52
CA MET A 102 8.36 6.28 -2.91
C MET A 102 7.76 7.57 -3.47
N ILE A 103 6.55 7.47 -4.00
CA ILE A 103 5.82 8.59 -4.61
C ILE A 103 4.64 9.08 -3.76
N GLN A 104 4.21 8.29 -2.77
CA GLN A 104 3.09 8.63 -1.90
C GLN A 104 3.17 7.82 -0.60
N THR A 105 2.89 8.44 0.54
CA THR A 105 2.67 7.73 1.80
C THR A 105 1.18 7.50 2.02
N LEU A 106 0.81 6.29 2.45
CA LEU A 106 -0.57 5.98 2.82
C LEU A 106 -0.72 5.90 4.34
N VAL A 107 0.26 5.30 5.02
CA VAL A 107 0.27 5.16 6.49
C VAL A 107 1.61 5.66 7.01
N PRO A 108 1.65 6.91 7.59
CA PRO A 108 2.90 7.58 7.96
C PRO A 108 3.44 7.20 9.34
N THR A 109 2.91 6.17 9.98
CA THR A 109 3.27 5.75 11.33
C THR A 109 3.04 4.25 11.52
N PHE A 110 3.40 3.72 12.69
CA PHE A 110 3.02 2.37 13.11
C PHE A 110 1.50 2.28 13.35
N VAL A 111 0.93 1.12 13.06
CA VAL A 111 -0.52 0.87 13.16
C VAL A 111 -0.85 -0.51 13.72
N ASP A 112 0.17 -1.29 14.00
CA ASP A 112 0.00 -2.66 14.51
C ASP A 112 0.12 -2.67 16.03
N HIS A 113 -0.40 -3.72 16.62
CA HIS A 113 -0.28 -4.02 18.03
C HIS A 113 0.55 -5.28 18.24
N ILE A 114 1.31 -5.33 19.32
CA ILE A 114 1.94 -6.55 19.78
C ILE A 114 0.87 -7.34 20.53
N VAL A 115 0.51 -8.50 19.97
CA VAL A 115 -0.48 -9.41 20.54
C VAL A 115 0.23 -10.65 21.09
N SER A 116 -0.17 -11.12 22.27
CA SER A 116 0.48 -12.23 22.96
C SER A 116 -0.50 -13.26 23.53
N VAL A 117 0.02 -14.44 23.86
CA VAL A 117 -0.71 -15.41 24.67
C VAL A 117 -1.07 -14.86 26.04
N PRO A 118 -2.17 -15.32 26.69
CA PRO A 118 -2.68 -14.76 27.95
C PRO A 118 -1.68 -14.75 29.11
N SER A 119 -0.72 -15.69 29.12
CA SER A 119 0.31 -15.80 30.16
C SER A 119 1.36 -14.69 30.12
N ILE A 120 1.47 -13.96 29.01
CA ILE A 120 2.38 -12.81 28.85
C ILE A 120 1.58 -11.55 29.18
N THR A 121 1.90 -10.93 30.31
CA THR A 121 1.18 -9.78 30.84
C THR A 121 1.99 -8.49 30.81
N ASP A 122 3.28 -8.59 30.49
CA ASP A 122 4.24 -7.49 30.43
C ASP A 122 5.20 -7.70 29.25
N LEU A 123 5.66 -6.58 28.68
CA LEU A 123 6.58 -6.60 27.54
C LEU A 123 7.90 -7.32 27.83
N GLN A 124 8.44 -7.22 29.05
CA GLN A 124 9.69 -7.89 29.41
C GLN A 124 9.55 -9.43 29.40
N HIS A 125 8.33 -9.95 29.56
CA HIS A 125 8.05 -11.40 29.45
C HIS A 125 8.12 -11.91 28.01
N LEU A 126 8.30 -11.06 27.00
CA LEU A 126 8.60 -11.46 25.62
C LEU A 126 10.00 -12.05 25.48
N LYS A 127 10.93 -11.75 26.42
CA LYS A 127 12.27 -12.33 26.41
C LYS A 127 12.23 -13.84 26.54
N GLY A 128 13.01 -14.53 25.72
CA GLY A 128 13.03 -15.99 25.61
C GLY A 128 11.81 -16.59 24.91
N LYS A 129 10.96 -15.78 24.28
CA LYS A 129 9.75 -16.24 23.57
C LYS A 129 9.91 -16.18 22.06
N THR A 130 9.10 -17.01 21.38
CA THR A 130 9.04 -17.03 19.91
C THR A 130 7.94 -16.10 19.41
N GLY A 131 8.33 -15.12 18.59
CA GLY A 131 7.42 -14.21 17.89
C GLY A 131 7.18 -14.65 16.44
N GLY A 132 5.95 -14.43 15.95
CA GLY A 132 5.58 -14.75 14.58
C GLY A 132 5.42 -13.51 13.71
N VAL A 133 5.93 -13.58 12.46
CA VAL A 133 5.77 -12.52 11.45
C VAL A 133 5.30 -13.13 10.13
N ASN A 134 4.86 -12.28 9.18
CA ASN A 134 4.42 -12.78 7.87
C ASN A 134 5.54 -13.56 7.18
N ARG A 135 6.67 -12.90 7.02
CA ARG A 135 7.93 -13.44 6.46
C ARG A 135 9.08 -12.61 6.98
N VAL A 136 10.23 -13.22 7.22
CA VAL A 136 11.46 -12.46 7.53
C VAL A 136 11.77 -11.49 6.40
N GLY A 137 12.06 -10.22 6.74
CA GLY A 137 12.24 -9.09 5.82
C GLY A 137 10.93 -8.43 5.35
N SER A 138 9.76 -8.91 5.80
CA SER A 138 8.47 -8.25 5.54
C SER A 138 8.27 -7.03 6.44
N THR A 139 7.20 -6.25 6.16
CA THR A 139 6.78 -5.12 7.00
C THR A 139 6.57 -5.53 8.45
N SER A 140 5.88 -6.67 8.69
CA SER A 140 5.63 -7.15 10.06
C SER A 140 6.90 -7.57 10.80
N ASP A 141 7.89 -8.15 10.10
CA ASP A 141 9.18 -8.50 10.71
C ASP A 141 9.96 -7.27 11.14
N LEU A 142 10.16 -6.34 10.21
CA LEU A 142 10.96 -5.16 10.49
C LEU A 142 10.22 -4.20 11.46
N GLY A 143 8.89 -4.11 11.35
CA GLY A 143 8.07 -3.35 12.29
C GLY A 143 8.14 -3.90 13.71
N LEU A 144 8.01 -5.23 13.86
CA LEU A 144 8.12 -5.89 15.17
C LEU A 144 9.53 -5.68 15.77
N ARG A 145 10.59 -5.93 14.99
CA ARG A 145 11.96 -5.74 15.47
C ARG A 145 12.24 -4.30 15.88
N LEU A 146 11.80 -3.32 15.09
CA LEU A 146 11.97 -1.92 15.41
C LEU A 146 11.19 -1.53 16.68
N ALA A 147 9.95 -2.01 16.83
CA ALA A 147 9.16 -1.78 18.04
C ALA A 147 9.84 -2.40 19.27
N LEU A 148 10.28 -3.65 19.21
CA LEU A 148 10.98 -4.32 20.31
C LEU A 148 12.23 -3.55 20.74
N ARG A 149 13.08 -3.09 19.78
CA ARG A 149 14.26 -2.28 20.10
C ARG A 149 13.90 -0.99 20.82
N ARG A 150 12.84 -0.31 20.41
CA ARG A 150 12.35 0.91 21.06
C ARG A 150 11.81 0.66 22.47
N LEU A 151 11.36 -0.56 22.73
CA LEU A 151 10.91 -1.02 24.05
C LEU A 151 12.04 -1.62 24.91
N GLY A 152 13.30 -1.55 24.45
CA GLY A 152 14.47 -2.04 25.20
C GLY A 152 14.62 -3.57 25.17
N ILE A 153 14.03 -4.22 24.16
CA ILE A 153 14.16 -5.67 23.92
C ILE A 153 14.97 -5.85 22.64
N ASN A 154 16.09 -6.57 22.73
CA ASN A 154 16.88 -6.89 21.54
C ASN A 154 16.24 -8.07 20.79
N PRO A 155 15.67 -7.84 19.59
CA PRO A 155 14.96 -8.90 18.87
C PRO A 155 15.87 -10.02 18.34
N GLU A 156 17.19 -9.79 18.29
CA GLU A 156 18.18 -10.77 17.81
C GLU A 156 18.69 -11.69 18.91
N SER A 157 18.73 -11.22 20.17
CA SER A 157 19.25 -12.01 21.30
C SER A 157 18.20 -12.37 22.33
N ASP A 158 17.18 -11.54 22.51
CA ASP A 158 16.19 -11.73 23.56
C ASP A 158 14.96 -12.48 23.10
N THR A 159 14.74 -12.62 21.77
CA THR A 159 13.56 -13.32 21.22
C THR A 159 13.95 -14.18 20.02
N GLU A 160 13.11 -15.15 19.68
CA GLU A 160 13.17 -15.83 18.39
C GLU A 160 12.05 -15.32 17.51
N ILE A 161 12.36 -14.83 16.29
CA ILE A 161 11.34 -14.34 15.35
C ILE A 161 11.31 -15.22 14.11
N ILE A 162 10.16 -15.89 13.89
CA ILE A 162 9.97 -16.87 12.81
C ILE A 162 8.93 -16.41 11.78
N THR A 163 8.99 -16.98 10.58
CA THR A 163 7.93 -16.86 9.58
C THR A 163 6.73 -17.70 10.00
N ALA A 164 5.56 -17.06 10.17
CA ALA A 164 4.32 -17.71 10.60
C ALA A 164 3.11 -17.36 9.71
N GLY A 165 3.35 -16.75 8.54
CA GLY A 165 2.32 -16.43 7.54
C GLY A 165 1.58 -15.11 7.78
N GLY A 166 0.45 -14.92 7.10
CA GLY A 166 -0.41 -13.75 7.23
C GLY A 166 -1.09 -13.62 8.60
N ASN A 167 -1.97 -12.63 8.74
CA ASN A 167 -2.65 -12.43 10.03
C ASN A 167 -3.50 -13.65 10.46
N PRO A 168 -4.30 -14.30 9.57
CA PRO A 168 -5.05 -15.50 9.95
C PRO A 168 -4.15 -16.64 10.40
N GLU A 169 -3.06 -16.91 9.67
CA GLU A 169 -2.12 -17.98 9.97
C GLU A 169 -1.41 -17.75 11.31
N ARG A 170 -1.09 -16.50 11.63
CA ARG A 170 -0.47 -16.12 12.93
C ARG A 170 -1.44 -16.30 14.11
N LEU A 171 -2.74 -16.04 13.92
CA LEU A 171 -3.75 -16.38 14.94
C LEU A 171 -3.80 -17.90 15.20
N VAL A 172 -3.75 -18.70 14.14
CA VAL A 172 -3.68 -20.16 14.26
C VAL A 172 -2.38 -20.59 14.97
N ALA A 173 -1.25 -19.98 14.63
CA ALA A 173 0.04 -20.26 15.25
C ALA A 173 0.04 -19.90 16.76
N LEU A 174 -0.55 -18.78 17.16
CA LEU A 174 -0.79 -18.43 18.58
C LEU A 174 -1.66 -19.47 19.27
N SER A 175 -2.79 -19.86 18.66
CA SER A 175 -3.72 -20.84 19.23
C SER A 175 -3.10 -22.23 19.41
N ARG A 176 -2.13 -22.58 18.57
CA ARG A 176 -1.38 -23.85 18.67
C ARG A 176 -0.13 -23.77 19.55
N GLY A 177 0.17 -22.59 20.13
CA GLY A 177 1.38 -22.37 20.91
C GLY A 177 2.69 -22.42 20.14
N LEU A 178 2.64 -22.37 18.78
CA LEU A 178 3.82 -22.34 17.93
C LEU A 178 4.58 -21.03 18.05
N ILE A 179 3.86 -19.94 18.34
CA ILE A 179 4.39 -18.63 18.68
C ILE A 179 3.71 -18.14 19.95
N GLN A 180 4.37 -17.31 20.73
CA GLN A 180 3.83 -16.74 21.96
C GLN A 180 3.41 -15.29 21.80
N PHE A 181 3.91 -14.62 20.78
CA PHE A 181 3.52 -13.24 20.43
C PHE A 181 3.62 -13.01 18.92
N THR A 182 2.99 -11.93 18.48
CA THR A 182 3.04 -11.48 17.10
C THR A 182 2.74 -9.99 17.04
N ILE A 183 2.82 -9.40 15.84
CA ILE A 183 2.38 -8.05 15.56
C ILE A 183 1.25 -8.10 14.53
N MET A 184 0.14 -7.42 14.76
CA MET A 184 -1.01 -7.39 13.84
C MET A 184 -1.84 -6.12 13.99
N PRO A 185 -2.52 -5.67 12.91
CA PRO A 185 -3.38 -4.49 12.93
C PRO A 185 -4.83 -4.85 13.26
N GLU A 186 -5.67 -3.84 13.46
CA GLU A 186 -7.12 -4.01 13.38
C GLU A 186 -7.53 -4.46 11.95
N PRO A 187 -8.53 -5.31 11.79
CA PRO A 187 -9.40 -5.89 12.84
C PRO A 187 -8.84 -7.16 13.48
N TRP A 188 -7.64 -7.57 13.16
CA TRP A 188 -7.03 -8.84 13.62
C TRP A 188 -6.72 -8.83 15.11
N VAL A 189 -6.47 -7.65 15.71
CA VAL A 189 -6.35 -7.48 17.15
C VAL A 189 -7.64 -7.92 17.83
N ARG A 190 -8.79 -7.45 17.32
CA ARG A 190 -10.10 -7.82 17.82
C ARG A 190 -10.37 -9.33 17.70
N GLU A 191 -9.98 -9.94 16.58
CA GLU A 191 -10.09 -11.40 16.41
C GLU A 191 -9.22 -12.16 17.43
N ALA A 192 -8.02 -11.66 17.72
CA ALA A 192 -7.16 -12.22 18.75
C ALA A 192 -7.78 -12.10 20.16
N GLU A 193 -8.33 -10.93 20.50
CA GLU A 193 -9.02 -10.70 21.77
C GLU A 193 -10.20 -11.67 21.99
N LYS A 194 -11.00 -11.93 20.95
CA LYS A 194 -12.11 -12.91 21.00
C LYS A 194 -11.63 -14.33 21.30
N LEU A 195 -10.41 -14.67 20.88
CA LEU A 195 -9.78 -15.95 21.16
C LEU A 195 -9.08 -15.99 22.53
N GLY A 196 -9.15 -14.89 23.31
CA GLY A 196 -8.54 -14.78 24.64
C GLY A 196 -7.09 -14.33 24.64
N PHE A 197 -6.52 -13.94 23.49
CA PHE A 197 -5.18 -13.36 23.42
C PHE A 197 -5.19 -11.92 23.94
N ARG A 198 -4.00 -11.42 24.31
CA ARG A 198 -3.82 -10.05 24.82
C ARG A 198 -3.37 -9.10 23.74
N ASP A 199 -4.03 -7.98 23.63
CA ASP A 199 -3.42 -6.76 23.09
C ASP A 199 -2.43 -6.23 24.14
N LEU A 200 -1.14 -6.48 23.91
CA LEU A 200 -0.08 -6.19 24.87
C LEU A 200 0.46 -4.76 24.70
N PHE A 201 0.51 -4.25 23.48
CA PHE A 201 1.09 -2.94 23.20
C PHE A 201 0.67 -2.38 21.84
N ASP A 202 0.13 -1.17 21.83
CA ASP A 202 -0.11 -0.38 20.61
C ASP A 202 1.19 0.28 20.14
N THR A 203 1.76 -0.18 19.02
CA THR A 203 3.00 0.37 18.48
C THR A 203 2.84 1.79 17.96
N GLY A 204 1.63 2.26 17.66
CA GLY A 204 1.34 3.64 17.29
C GLY A 204 1.71 4.62 18.39
N SER A 205 1.66 4.20 19.66
CA SER A 205 2.07 5.01 20.82
C SER A 205 3.56 5.38 20.83
N LEU A 206 4.40 4.70 20.05
CA LEU A 206 5.82 5.07 19.87
C LEU A 206 5.98 6.40 19.14
N ALA A 207 4.94 6.90 18.45
CA ALA A 207 4.91 8.16 17.72
C ALA A 207 6.12 8.39 16.79
N LEU A 208 6.64 7.31 16.20
CA LEU A 208 7.80 7.36 15.33
C LEU A 208 7.36 7.69 13.90
N PRO A 209 8.03 8.65 13.22
CA PRO A 209 7.88 8.81 11.78
C PRO A 209 8.28 7.50 11.08
N PHE A 210 7.36 6.93 10.31
CA PHE A 210 7.60 5.67 9.61
C PHE A 210 6.59 5.51 8.49
N HIS A 211 6.99 5.03 7.32
CA HIS A 211 6.05 4.73 6.25
C HIS A 211 5.65 3.25 6.32
N TRP A 212 4.65 2.96 7.17
CA TRP A 212 4.13 1.60 7.32
C TRP A 212 3.58 1.06 6.00
N ASN A 213 2.90 1.92 5.24
CA ASN A 213 2.47 1.60 3.88
C ASN A 213 2.60 2.82 2.96
N ALA A 214 3.09 2.58 1.76
CA ALA A 214 3.41 3.60 0.77
C ALA A 214 3.23 3.08 -0.65
N VAL A 215 3.16 3.98 -1.61
CA VAL A 215 3.14 3.68 -3.05
C VAL A 215 4.55 3.80 -3.59
N LEU A 216 5.06 2.70 -4.11
CA LEU A 216 6.41 2.59 -4.66
C LEU A 216 6.37 2.28 -6.15
N THR A 217 7.35 2.80 -6.86
CA THR A 217 7.62 2.51 -8.28
C THR A 217 9.12 2.55 -8.54
N LEU A 218 9.55 2.53 -9.80
CA LEU A 218 10.93 2.75 -10.22
C LEU A 218 11.10 4.13 -10.84
N GLU A 219 12.24 4.77 -10.66
CA GLU A 219 12.55 6.04 -11.33
C GLU A 219 12.50 5.90 -12.87
N SER A 220 12.89 4.73 -13.39
CA SER A 220 12.78 4.38 -14.81
C SER A 220 11.33 4.34 -15.30
N ILE A 221 10.39 3.84 -14.48
CA ILE A 221 8.95 3.85 -14.78
C ILE A 221 8.41 5.29 -14.76
N ILE A 222 8.83 6.11 -13.80
CA ILE A 222 8.44 7.53 -13.76
C ILE A 222 8.85 8.24 -15.04
N LYS A 223 10.09 8.03 -15.52
CA LYS A 223 10.58 8.64 -16.75
C LYS A 223 9.76 8.26 -17.99
N SER A 224 9.27 7.03 -18.06
CA SER A 224 8.53 6.51 -19.22
C SER A 224 7.01 6.66 -19.12
N LYS A 225 6.45 6.66 -17.89
CA LYS A 225 5.00 6.59 -17.63
C LYS A 225 4.53 7.62 -16.59
N ARG A 226 5.09 8.84 -16.59
CA ARG A 226 4.76 9.87 -15.58
C ARG A 226 3.27 10.16 -15.47
N SER A 227 2.55 10.22 -16.60
CA SER A 227 1.09 10.43 -16.62
C SER A 227 0.34 9.33 -15.87
N LEU A 228 0.72 8.07 -16.09
CA LEU A 228 0.15 6.93 -15.38
C LEU A 228 0.37 7.07 -13.86
N ILE A 229 1.59 7.37 -13.44
CA ILE A 229 1.93 7.51 -12.02
C ILE A 229 1.12 8.63 -11.36
N ALA A 230 0.96 9.78 -12.03
CA ALA A 230 0.11 10.87 -11.53
C ALA A 230 -1.37 10.43 -11.36
N LYS A 231 -1.91 9.62 -12.28
CA LYS A 231 -3.26 9.06 -12.17
C LYS A 231 -3.39 8.08 -10.99
N VAL A 232 -2.36 7.27 -10.70
CA VAL A 232 -2.34 6.38 -9.53
C VAL A 232 -2.36 7.19 -8.23
N VAL A 233 -1.54 8.23 -8.12
CA VAL A 233 -1.51 9.12 -6.95
C VAL A 233 -2.87 9.79 -6.74
N ARG A 234 -3.51 10.29 -7.80
CA ARG A 234 -4.86 10.86 -7.75
C ARG A 234 -5.92 9.85 -7.33
N ALA A 235 -5.90 8.63 -7.91
CA ALA A 235 -6.85 7.59 -7.56
C ALA A 235 -6.75 7.18 -6.08
N ASN A 236 -5.55 7.15 -5.51
CA ASN A 236 -5.36 6.91 -4.07
C ASN A 236 -5.91 8.05 -3.21
N ALA A 237 -5.77 9.32 -3.64
CA ALA A 237 -6.37 10.46 -2.93
C ALA A 237 -7.91 10.36 -2.91
N ASP A 238 -8.54 10.00 -4.04
CA ASP A 238 -9.97 9.74 -4.13
C ASP A 238 -10.40 8.57 -3.23
N ALA A 239 -9.60 7.51 -3.19
CA ALA A 239 -9.85 6.35 -2.34
C ALA A 239 -9.75 6.69 -0.85
N ILE A 240 -8.77 7.48 -0.43
CA ILE A 240 -8.64 7.96 0.95
C ILE A 240 -9.83 8.85 1.31
N HIS A 241 -10.26 9.73 0.41
CA HIS A 241 -11.47 10.52 0.63
C HIS A 241 -12.69 9.63 0.86
N PHE A 242 -12.89 8.60 0.01
CA PHE A 242 -13.97 7.63 0.19
C PHE A 242 -13.90 6.97 1.57
N ILE A 243 -12.73 6.48 2.00
CA ILE A 243 -12.55 5.82 3.30
C ILE A 243 -12.92 6.76 4.46
N LYS A 244 -12.63 8.06 4.34
CA LYS A 244 -12.92 9.06 5.37
C LYS A 244 -14.39 9.49 5.42
N THR A 245 -15.11 9.37 4.30
CA THR A 245 -16.47 9.94 4.16
C THR A 245 -17.57 8.92 4.02
N ASP A 246 -17.27 7.70 3.53
CA ASP A 246 -18.23 6.60 3.37
C ASP A 246 -17.85 5.41 4.26
N LYS A 247 -18.23 5.49 5.54
CA LYS A 247 -17.90 4.48 6.54
C LYS A 247 -18.51 3.11 6.22
N GLU A 248 -19.78 3.07 5.80
CA GLU A 248 -20.46 1.80 5.50
C GLU A 248 -19.87 1.14 4.24
N GLY A 249 -19.60 1.93 3.21
CA GLY A 249 -18.89 1.44 2.03
C GLY A 249 -17.49 0.94 2.35
N THR A 250 -16.79 1.61 3.26
CA THR A 250 -15.45 1.17 3.73
C THR A 250 -15.52 -0.16 4.46
N LYS A 251 -16.47 -0.34 5.38
CA LYS A 251 -16.69 -1.62 6.09
C LYS A 251 -17.02 -2.76 5.13
N ALA A 252 -17.87 -2.51 4.14
CA ALA A 252 -18.23 -3.50 3.13
C ALA A 252 -16.99 -3.94 2.32
N ILE A 253 -16.12 -3.00 1.92
CA ILE A 253 -14.87 -3.30 1.22
C ILE A 253 -13.92 -4.08 2.14
N PHE A 254 -13.76 -3.67 3.39
CA PHE A 254 -12.92 -4.40 4.35
C PHE A 254 -13.41 -5.83 4.56
N SER A 255 -14.73 -6.03 4.80
CA SER A 255 -15.33 -7.36 4.93
C SER A 255 -15.03 -8.25 3.71
N LYS A 256 -15.20 -7.70 2.51
CA LYS A 256 -14.97 -8.42 1.25
C LYS A 256 -13.51 -8.89 1.11
N PHE A 257 -12.54 -7.99 1.30
CA PHE A 257 -11.13 -8.29 1.09
C PHE A 257 -10.53 -9.13 2.22
N LEU A 258 -10.89 -8.83 3.47
CA LEU A 258 -10.39 -9.56 4.64
C LEU A 258 -11.11 -10.88 4.85
N LYS A 259 -12.26 -11.10 4.20
CA LYS A 259 -13.17 -12.24 4.42
C LYS A 259 -13.59 -12.35 5.88
N LEU A 260 -13.81 -11.21 6.52
CA LEU A 260 -14.28 -11.10 7.90
C LEU A 260 -15.71 -10.61 7.92
N ASN A 261 -16.49 -11.19 8.84
CA ASN A 261 -17.88 -10.80 9.09
C ASN A 261 -18.09 -10.48 10.57
N ASP A 262 -17.25 -9.58 11.10
CA ASP A 262 -17.34 -9.05 12.46
C ASP A 262 -17.69 -7.55 12.39
N PRO A 263 -18.94 -7.15 12.64
CA PRO A 263 -19.34 -5.74 12.52
C PRO A 263 -18.55 -4.82 13.44
N GLU A 264 -18.21 -5.25 14.67
CA GLU A 264 -17.46 -4.43 15.64
C GLU A 264 -16.00 -4.29 15.21
N GLY A 265 -15.33 -5.37 14.82
CA GLY A 265 -13.94 -5.31 14.34
C GLY A 265 -13.80 -4.51 13.04
N LEU A 266 -14.77 -4.64 12.11
CA LEU A 266 -14.81 -3.84 10.89
C LEU A 266 -15.04 -2.35 11.19
N GLU A 267 -15.87 -2.03 12.19
CA GLU A 267 -16.10 -0.67 12.65
C GLU A 267 -14.84 -0.05 13.25
N ARG A 268 -14.15 -0.79 14.15
CA ARG A 268 -12.87 -0.37 14.75
C ARG A 268 -11.82 -0.12 13.67
N ALA A 269 -11.67 -1.06 12.73
CA ALA A 269 -10.74 -0.91 11.61
C ALA A 269 -11.07 0.29 10.72
N ALA A 270 -12.32 0.46 10.30
CA ALA A 270 -12.73 1.57 9.45
C ALA A 270 -12.46 2.92 10.12
N LYS A 271 -12.77 3.05 11.43
CA LYS A 271 -12.50 4.25 12.21
C LYS A 271 -11.00 4.54 12.34
N ALA A 272 -10.21 3.51 12.68
CA ALA A 272 -8.76 3.63 12.86
C ALA A 272 -8.09 4.08 11.55
N TYR A 273 -8.38 3.42 10.44
CA TYR A 273 -7.75 3.73 9.17
C TYR A 273 -8.26 5.04 8.53
N ALA A 274 -9.52 5.42 8.73
CA ALA A 274 -10.00 6.75 8.35
C ALA A 274 -9.25 7.87 9.10
N ALA A 275 -8.84 7.66 10.35
CA ALA A 275 -8.04 8.61 11.11
C ALA A 275 -6.57 8.64 10.64
N ILE A 276 -5.97 7.48 10.39
CA ILE A 276 -4.54 7.33 10.09
C ILE A 276 -4.18 7.80 8.67
N PHE A 277 -5.00 7.52 7.66
CA PHE A 277 -4.70 7.95 6.30
C PHE A 277 -4.63 9.47 6.21
N PRO A 278 -3.51 10.05 5.77
CA PRO A 278 -3.37 11.50 5.67
C PRO A 278 -4.14 12.03 4.46
N ILE A 279 -4.69 13.24 4.56
CA ILE A 279 -5.29 13.95 3.41
C ILE A 279 -4.19 14.32 2.41
N ASN A 280 -3.08 14.86 2.93
CA ASN A 280 -1.88 15.10 2.17
C ASN A 280 -0.95 13.88 2.31
N THR A 281 -0.85 13.11 1.25
CA THR A 281 -0.10 11.85 1.22
C THR A 281 1.38 12.07 0.87
N LEU A 282 1.95 13.23 1.20
CA LEU A 282 3.33 13.60 0.89
C LEU A 282 4.32 12.63 1.57
N PRO A 283 5.18 11.95 0.81
CA PRO A 283 6.22 11.12 1.40
C PRO A 283 7.31 11.98 2.04
N THR A 284 7.77 11.59 3.23
CA THR A 284 8.74 12.37 4.00
C THR A 284 10.06 11.63 4.15
N PRO A 285 11.21 12.32 4.05
CA PRO A 285 12.52 11.72 4.33
C PRO A 285 12.66 11.18 5.75
N GLU A 286 11.96 11.78 6.73
CA GLU A 286 12.01 11.41 8.14
C GLU A 286 11.53 9.99 8.38
N GLY A 287 10.46 9.56 7.71
CA GLY A 287 9.95 8.19 7.79
C GLY A 287 10.91 7.15 7.21
N VAL A 288 11.71 7.55 6.22
CA VAL A 288 12.81 6.73 5.67
C VAL A 288 14.01 6.72 6.63
N LYS A 289 14.35 7.89 7.18
CA LYS A 289 15.48 8.05 8.10
C LYS A 289 15.37 7.15 9.33
N THR A 290 14.16 7.01 9.89
CA THR A 290 13.92 6.13 11.03
C THR A 290 14.43 4.71 10.79
N LEU A 291 14.23 4.16 9.61
CA LEU A 291 14.71 2.84 9.26
C LEU A 291 16.20 2.83 8.93
N LEU A 292 16.70 3.83 8.21
CA LEU A 292 18.14 3.96 7.93
C LEU A 292 18.95 4.06 9.21
N ASP A 293 18.49 4.83 10.20
CA ASP A 293 19.14 4.96 11.51
C ASP A 293 19.14 3.63 12.29
N ASP A 294 18.04 2.86 12.23
CA ASP A 294 17.98 1.53 12.85
C ASP A 294 18.95 0.55 12.18
N MET A 295 19.13 0.65 10.86
CA MET A 295 20.04 -0.22 10.10
C MET A 295 21.51 0.22 10.19
N ALA A 296 21.80 1.51 10.42
CA ALA A 296 23.13 2.10 10.37
C ALA A 296 24.20 1.39 11.22
N PRO A 297 23.92 0.89 12.44
CA PRO A 297 24.91 0.17 13.25
C PRO A 297 25.39 -1.14 12.61
N ARG A 298 24.60 -1.72 11.71
CA ARG A 298 24.85 -3.04 11.09
C ARG A 298 25.09 -2.95 9.59
N ASN A 299 24.87 -1.79 8.98
CA ASN A 299 24.95 -1.61 7.53
C ASN A 299 25.60 -0.27 7.17
N PRO A 300 26.89 -0.26 6.76
CA PRO A 300 27.57 0.98 6.37
C PRO A 300 26.89 1.75 5.24
N LYS A 301 26.22 1.07 4.29
CA LYS A 301 25.47 1.73 3.21
C LYS A 301 24.26 2.49 3.78
N ALA A 302 23.56 1.94 4.78
CA ALA A 302 22.46 2.63 5.43
C ALA A 302 22.93 3.89 6.18
N LYS A 303 24.12 3.82 6.81
CA LYS A 303 24.74 4.96 7.50
C LYS A 303 25.08 6.11 6.56
N ALA A 304 25.48 5.81 5.32
CA ALA A 304 25.88 6.78 4.31
C ALA A 304 24.70 7.27 3.44
N ALA A 305 23.54 6.65 3.54
CA ALA A 305 22.41 6.93 2.66
C ALA A 305 21.74 8.27 3.01
N ASP A 306 21.41 9.06 1.97
CA ASP A 306 20.59 10.26 2.11
C ASP A 306 19.10 9.89 1.96
N PRO A 307 18.27 10.03 3.02
CA PRO A 307 16.85 9.64 2.96
C PRO A 307 16.04 10.43 1.91
N ARG A 308 16.48 11.62 1.50
CA ARG A 308 15.82 12.42 0.46
C ARG A 308 15.83 11.74 -0.91
N GLN A 309 16.79 10.88 -1.17
CA GLN A 309 16.90 10.14 -2.43
C GLN A 309 15.89 8.99 -2.55
N TYR A 310 15.13 8.71 -1.49
CA TYR A 310 14.14 7.62 -1.44
C TYR A 310 12.73 8.08 -1.77
N VAL A 311 12.50 9.40 -1.91
CA VAL A 311 11.18 10.00 -2.08
C VAL A 311 11.12 10.91 -3.30
N ASP A 312 10.02 10.83 -4.06
CA ASP A 312 9.64 11.82 -5.07
C ASP A 312 8.33 12.49 -4.63
N ILE A 313 8.45 13.72 -4.17
CA ILE A 313 7.32 14.50 -3.66
C ILE A 313 6.53 15.20 -4.77
N SER A 314 7.04 15.23 -5.99
CA SER A 314 6.51 16.05 -7.09
C SER A 314 5.06 15.75 -7.43
N PHE A 315 4.67 14.47 -7.42
CA PHE A 315 3.30 14.05 -7.75
C PHE A 315 2.25 14.55 -6.77
N VAL A 316 2.56 14.49 -5.47
CA VAL A 316 1.65 14.96 -4.43
C VAL A 316 1.63 16.49 -4.40
N GLN A 317 2.77 17.14 -4.61
CA GLN A 317 2.83 18.61 -4.74
C GLN A 317 2.05 19.12 -5.96
N GLU A 318 2.14 18.45 -7.11
CA GLU A 318 1.33 18.75 -8.29
C GLU A 318 -0.17 18.61 -8.01
N LEU A 319 -0.56 17.54 -7.31
CA LEU A 319 -1.96 17.32 -6.92
C LEU A 319 -2.46 18.40 -5.95
N GLU A 320 -1.63 18.83 -5.00
CA GLU A 320 -1.94 19.88 -4.04
C GLU A 320 -2.03 21.27 -4.72
N SER A 321 -1.03 21.62 -5.52
CA SER A 321 -0.94 22.92 -6.21
C SER A 321 -2.05 23.12 -7.25
N SER A 322 -2.56 22.03 -7.84
CA SER A 322 -3.74 22.07 -8.73
C SER A 322 -5.04 22.46 -8.00
N GLY A 323 -5.03 22.49 -6.66
CA GLY A 323 -6.22 22.72 -5.85
C GLY A 323 -7.16 21.52 -5.74
N TYR A 324 -6.77 20.37 -6.33
CA TYR A 324 -7.60 19.16 -6.38
C TYR A 324 -8.00 18.66 -4.98
N LEU A 325 -7.04 18.54 -4.06
CA LEU A 325 -7.32 18.09 -2.69
C LEU A 325 -8.33 19.02 -1.98
N LYS A 326 -8.20 20.34 -2.14
CA LYS A 326 -9.17 21.31 -1.56
C LYS A 326 -10.57 21.13 -2.13
N GLN A 327 -10.69 20.83 -3.43
CA GLN A 327 -12.01 20.57 -4.06
C GLN A 327 -12.61 19.25 -3.60
N LEU A 328 -11.79 18.21 -3.45
CA LEU A 328 -12.20 16.89 -3.03
C LEU A 328 -12.82 16.88 -1.62
N TYR A 329 -12.23 17.63 -0.68
CA TYR A 329 -12.67 17.70 0.72
C TYR A 329 -13.65 18.85 1.02
N LYS A 330 -14.10 19.63 0.01
CA LYS A 330 -15.18 20.62 0.13
C LYS A 330 -16.54 20.07 -0.26
N ARG A 331 -16.57 18.89 -0.86
CA ARG A 331 -17.79 18.18 -1.28
C ARG A 331 -18.27 17.29 -0.14
#